data_f8c3ece590a8931b95b74e8d9732dd10
#
_entry.id   f8c3ece590a8931b95b74e8d9732dd10
#
_cell.length_a   1.000
_cell.length_b   1.000
_cell.length_c   1.000
_cell.angle_alpha   90.00
_cell.angle_beta   90.00
_cell.angle_gamma   90.00
#
_symmetry.space_group_name_H-M   'P 1'
#
loop_
_entity.id
_entity.type
_entity.pdbx_description
1 polymer ?
#
loop_
_entity_poly.entity_id
_entity_poly.type
_entity_poly.pdbx_seq_one_letter_code
_entity_poly.pdbx_strand_id
1 'polypeptide(L)'
;MCFRQEIPSQRLAKEYLLEMMMTHRGMVRVSGHSKGGNVAVYAVSQLPPVLRSRVQEVYNQDGPGFPEEFLEDPGYNAILPILHTQVPQGSMIGMILYHLEPLTVVQSVGSGIMQHDAFTWEVMGTRLTPAKTLSGNAIFLRQTVDIWLKGTDVDTRVRMVNMLFDLLTSNDAELTGDIFQPKNLVSYISRLRSSELFRKYLAEDLSSLFQAAKKARLQMSREEKGQKPLTK
;
A
#
# COMPACT_ATOMS: atom_id res chain seq x y z
N MET A 1 10.51 -1.72 -3.94
CA MET A 1 10.74 -0.38 -4.46
C MET A 1 10.76 0.70 -3.39
N CYS A 2 9.97 0.64 -2.33
CA CYS A 2 10.00 1.62 -1.23
C CYS A 2 10.95 1.19 -0.07
N PHE A 3 11.98 0.40 -0.34
CA PHE A 3 12.64 -0.37 0.72
C PHE A 3 14.00 0.18 1.19
N ARG A 4 14.58 1.20 0.57
CA ARG A 4 15.89 1.75 1.00
C ARG A 4 16.16 3.20 0.65
N GLN A 5 15.59 3.75 -0.41
CA GLN A 5 15.92 5.09 -0.90
C GLN A 5 14.73 5.69 -1.64
N GLU A 6 14.78 7.00 -1.86
CA GLU A 6 13.87 7.70 -2.74
C GLU A 6 13.81 6.99 -4.11
N ILE A 7 12.62 6.52 -4.48
CA ILE A 7 12.42 5.91 -5.78
C ILE A 7 12.19 6.99 -6.86
N PRO A 8 12.45 6.68 -8.15
CA PRO A 8 12.30 7.68 -9.22
C PRO A 8 10.95 8.40 -9.23
N SER A 9 9.85 7.69 -8.96
CA SER A 9 8.50 8.30 -8.92
C SER A 9 8.31 9.24 -7.72
N GLN A 10 8.91 8.96 -6.57
CA GLN A 10 8.89 9.85 -5.42
C GLN A 10 9.69 11.13 -5.69
N ARG A 11 10.88 10.99 -6.29
CA ARG A 11 11.70 12.13 -6.68
C ARG A 11 10.97 13.03 -7.67
N LEU A 12 10.44 12.47 -8.75
CA LEU A 12 9.69 13.23 -9.76
C LEU A 12 8.47 13.93 -9.17
N ALA A 13 7.74 13.27 -8.28
CA ALA A 13 6.59 13.89 -7.63
C ALA A 13 6.98 15.03 -6.67
N LYS A 14 8.08 14.87 -5.96
CA LYS A 14 8.65 15.94 -5.12
C LYS A 14 9.03 17.16 -5.96
N GLU A 15 9.74 16.94 -7.06
CA GLU A 15 10.15 18.00 -8.01
C GLU A 15 8.93 18.69 -8.61
N TYR A 16 7.95 17.91 -9.09
CA TYR A 16 6.69 18.43 -9.63
C TYR A 16 5.91 19.25 -8.60
N LEU A 17 5.74 18.71 -7.38
CA LEU A 17 5.00 19.41 -6.33
C LEU A 17 5.73 20.69 -5.91
N LEU A 18 7.05 20.67 -5.83
CA LEU A 18 7.85 21.86 -5.53
C LEU A 18 7.64 22.95 -6.59
N GLU A 19 7.71 22.62 -7.87
CA GLU A 19 7.46 23.54 -8.97
C GLU A 19 6.03 24.10 -8.92
N MET A 20 5.05 23.25 -8.71
CA MET A 20 3.64 23.66 -8.55
C MET A 20 3.46 24.62 -7.37
N MET A 21 4.09 24.36 -6.24
CA MET A 21 3.99 25.22 -5.06
C MET A 21 4.73 26.54 -5.21
N MET A 22 5.73 26.62 -6.07
CA MET A 22 6.42 27.87 -6.39
C MET A 22 5.60 28.75 -7.34
N THR A 23 4.87 28.17 -8.26
CA THR A 23 4.05 28.89 -9.26
C THR A 23 2.65 29.21 -8.73
N HIS A 24 2.01 28.27 -8.02
CA HIS A 24 0.70 28.44 -7.39
C HIS A 24 0.85 29.05 -5.99
N ARG A 25 0.15 30.16 -5.70
CA ARG A 25 0.26 30.88 -4.40
C ARG A 25 -0.80 30.52 -3.37
N GLY A 26 -1.81 29.75 -3.74
CA GLY A 26 -2.92 29.36 -2.87
C GLY A 26 -2.57 28.19 -1.93
N MET A 27 -3.54 27.86 -1.09
CA MET A 27 -3.54 26.62 -0.33
C MET A 27 -3.85 25.44 -1.28
N VAL A 28 -3.29 24.26 -1.00
CA VAL A 28 -3.47 23.08 -1.83
C VAL A 28 -3.88 21.86 -0.97
N ARG A 29 -4.56 20.93 -1.60
CA ARG A 29 -4.73 19.54 -1.11
C ARG A 29 -4.01 18.61 -2.05
N VAL A 30 -3.38 17.59 -1.51
CA VAL A 30 -2.62 16.61 -2.29
C VAL A 30 -3.26 15.24 -2.05
N SER A 31 -3.52 14.51 -3.12
CA SER A 31 -4.18 13.21 -3.04
C SER A 31 -3.52 12.24 -4.00
N GLY A 32 -3.54 10.96 -3.64
CA GLY A 32 -3.12 9.90 -4.52
C GLY A 32 -3.75 8.56 -4.14
N HIS A 33 -3.95 7.71 -5.15
CA HIS A 33 -4.46 6.36 -4.99
C HIS A 33 -3.34 5.34 -5.22
N SER A 34 -3.34 4.25 -4.47
CA SER A 34 -2.37 3.17 -4.64
C SER A 34 -0.93 3.69 -4.47
N LYS A 35 -0.03 3.32 -5.38
CA LYS A 35 1.34 3.89 -5.41
C LYS A 35 1.34 5.41 -5.41
N GLY A 36 0.36 6.05 -6.06
CA GLY A 36 0.20 7.52 -6.06
C GLY A 36 -0.05 8.08 -4.66
N GLY A 37 -0.73 7.34 -3.78
CA GLY A 37 -0.93 7.72 -2.38
C GLY A 37 0.41 7.80 -1.62
N ASN A 38 1.24 6.76 -1.70
CA ASN A 38 2.60 6.79 -1.14
C ASN A 38 3.45 7.94 -1.70
N VAL A 39 3.38 8.13 -3.02
CA VAL A 39 4.13 9.18 -3.71
C VAL A 39 3.66 10.58 -3.28
N ALA A 40 2.36 10.79 -3.09
CA ALA A 40 1.78 12.04 -2.61
C ALA A 40 2.26 12.38 -1.19
N VAL A 41 2.19 11.41 -0.28
CA VAL A 41 2.68 11.55 1.10
C VAL A 41 4.16 11.88 1.11
N TYR A 42 4.96 11.13 0.34
CA TYR A 42 6.40 11.40 0.23
C TYR A 42 6.69 12.82 -0.27
N ALA A 43 6.07 13.22 -1.37
CA ALA A 43 6.31 14.52 -1.97
C ALA A 43 6.02 15.68 -0.99
N VAL A 44 4.91 15.60 -0.25
CA VAL A 44 4.55 16.63 0.75
C VAL A 44 5.50 16.60 1.94
N SER A 45 5.88 15.43 2.44
CA SER A 45 6.82 15.32 3.57
C SER A 45 8.17 15.97 3.26
N GLN A 46 8.61 15.93 2.01
CA GLN A 46 9.89 16.46 1.56
C GLN A 46 9.86 17.94 1.10
N LEU A 47 8.70 18.59 1.17
CA LEU A 47 8.62 20.04 0.90
C LEU A 47 9.35 20.85 1.97
N PRO A 48 9.98 21.99 1.60
CA PRO A 48 10.44 22.98 2.56
C PRO A 48 9.29 23.41 3.50
N PRO A 49 9.54 23.65 4.79
CA PRO A 49 8.48 23.96 5.78
C PRO A 49 7.56 25.10 5.36
N VAL A 50 8.08 26.16 4.75
CA VAL A 50 7.30 27.31 4.26
C VAL A 50 6.30 26.93 3.17
N LEU A 51 6.66 26.02 2.28
CA LEU A 51 5.75 25.52 1.24
C LEU A 51 4.80 24.48 1.82
N ARG A 52 5.30 23.57 2.66
CA ARG A 52 4.50 22.55 3.32
C ARG A 52 3.36 23.13 4.16
N SER A 53 3.56 24.30 4.82
CA SER A 53 2.50 24.97 5.59
C SER A 53 1.30 25.44 4.75
N ARG A 54 1.43 25.43 3.43
CA ARG A 54 0.34 25.73 2.48
C ARG A 54 -0.44 24.49 2.04
N VAL A 55 -0.01 23.30 2.45
CA VAL A 55 -0.78 22.07 2.24
C VAL A 55 -1.81 21.95 3.36
N GLN A 56 -3.08 21.94 3.00
CA GLN A 56 -4.19 21.81 3.97
C GLN A 56 -4.40 20.38 4.40
N GLU A 57 -4.40 19.44 3.45
CA GLU A 57 -4.70 18.04 3.67
C GLU A 57 -3.95 17.18 2.65
N VAL A 58 -3.57 15.98 3.10
CA VAL A 58 -2.95 14.95 2.27
C VAL A 58 -3.82 13.70 2.36
N TYR A 59 -4.22 13.16 1.22
CA TYR A 59 -5.02 11.93 1.15
C TYR A 59 -4.21 10.81 0.52
N ASN A 60 -4.03 9.74 1.28
CA ASN A 60 -3.50 8.47 0.82
C ASN A 60 -4.64 7.47 0.69
N GLN A 61 -5.05 7.15 -0.53
CA GLN A 61 -6.16 6.24 -0.80
C GLN A 61 -5.60 4.86 -1.15
N ASP A 62 -5.61 3.95 -0.17
CA ASP A 62 -5.13 2.57 -0.25
C ASP A 62 -3.71 2.44 -0.83
N GLY A 63 -2.86 3.45 -0.59
CA GLY A 63 -1.45 3.39 -0.94
C GLY A 63 -0.63 2.68 0.13
N PRO A 64 0.47 2.03 -0.24
CA PRO A 64 1.37 1.40 0.72
C PRO A 64 1.99 2.42 1.65
N GLY A 65 2.32 1.99 2.85
CA GLY A 65 3.08 2.77 3.82
C GLY A 65 4.56 2.95 3.44
N PHE A 66 5.37 3.17 4.44
CA PHE A 66 6.81 3.42 4.29
C PHE A 66 7.64 2.39 5.05
N PRO A 67 8.94 2.23 4.69
CA PRO A 67 9.89 1.47 5.51
C PRO A 67 10.00 2.07 6.92
N GLU A 68 10.35 1.24 7.88
CA GLU A 68 10.42 1.63 9.29
C GLU A 68 11.36 2.83 9.51
N GLU A 69 12.44 2.90 8.76
CA GLU A 69 13.42 4.00 8.83
C GLU A 69 12.84 5.35 8.39
N PHE A 70 11.85 5.34 7.49
CA PHE A 70 11.19 6.57 7.03
C PHE A 70 10.20 7.12 8.06
N LEU A 71 9.73 6.31 9.00
CA LEU A 71 8.80 6.76 10.03
C LEU A 71 9.41 7.82 10.96
N GLU A 72 10.73 7.87 11.04
CA GLU A 72 11.46 8.88 11.82
C GLU A 72 11.73 10.18 11.04
N ASP A 73 11.34 10.26 9.75
CA ASP A 73 11.53 11.45 8.93
C ASP A 73 10.78 12.65 9.52
N PRO A 74 11.46 13.78 9.81
CA PRO A 74 10.82 14.95 10.43
C PRO A 74 9.72 15.56 9.56
N GLY A 75 9.85 15.47 8.23
CA GLY A 75 8.84 15.97 7.29
C GLY A 75 7.60 15.09 7.31
N TYR A 76 7.76 13.76 7.37
CA TYR A 76 6.65 12.84 7.51
C TYR A 76 5.90 13.08 8.84
N ASN A 77 6.65 13.18 9.94
CA ASN A 77 6.05 13.48 11.25
C ASN A 77 5.32 14.84 11.27
N ALA A 78 5.83 15.83 10.55
CA ALA A 78 5.20 17.15 10.47
C ALA A 78 3.86 17.17 9.71
N ILE A 79 3.60 16.21 8.85
CA ILE A 79 2.33 16.13 8.08
C ILE A 79 1.31 15.17 8.69
N LEU A 80 1.64 14.40 9.72
CA LEU A 80 0.69 13.48 10.38
C LEU A 80 -0.65 14.13 10.75
N PRO A 81 -0.71 15.38 11.26
CA PRO A 81 -1.97 16.02 11.62
C PRO A 81 -2.91 16.31 10.43
N ILE A 82 -2.37 16.36 9.22
CA ILE A 82 -3.11 16.65 7.97
C ILE A 82 -3.14 15.46 7.01
N LEU A 83 -2.60 14.31 7.43
CA LEU A 83 -2.54 13.10 6.62
C LEU A 83 -3.74 12.19 6.91
N HIS A 84 -4.48 11.87 5.87
CA HIS A 84 -5.66 11.01 5.90
C HIS A 84 -5.42 9.78 5.04
N THR A 85 -5.13 8.65 5.67
CA THR A 85 -4.98 7.37 4.98
C THR A 85 -6.27 6.59 5.08
N GLN A 86 -6.90 6.35 3.93
CA GLN A 86 -8.15 5.63 3.77
C GLN A 86 -7.89 4.29 3.10
N VAL A 87 -8.41 3.23 3.69
CA VAL A 87 -8.20 1.86 3.19
C VAL A 87 -9.53 1.10 3.18
N PRO A 88 -9.85 0.31 2.17
CA PRO A 88 -11.04 -0.53 2.20
C PRO A 88 -10.90 -1.62 3.27
N GLN A 89 -12.02 -2.16 3.73
CA GLN A 89 -12.03 -3.20 4.76
C GLN A 89 -11.23 -4.46 4.38
N GLY A 90 -11.11 -4.75 3.09
CA GLY A 90 -10.30 -5.86 2.55
C GLY A 90 -8.99 -5.38 1.93
N SER A 91 -8.46 -4.24 2.35
CA SER A 91 -7.23 -3.68 1.79
C SER A 91 -6.10 -4.70 1.75
N MET A 92 -5.45 -4.75 0.60
CA MET A 92 -4.23 -5.54 0.39
C MET A 92 -3.02 -4.64 0.20
N ILE A 93 -3.16 -3.61 -0.61
CA ILE A 93 -2.05 -2.70 -0.98
C ILE A 93 -1.74 -1.73 0.16
N GLY A 94 -2.76 -1.11 0.76
CA GLY A 94 -2.60 -0.20 1.89
C GLY A 94 -2.07 -0.87 3.17
N MET A 95 -2.04 -2.21 3.21
CA MET A 95 -1.48 -2.97 4.32
C MET A 95 0.01 -3.32 4.14
N ILE A 96 0.61 -2.93 3.03
CA ILE A 96 2.04 -3.14 2.76
C ILE A 96 2.85 -2.02 3.43
N LEU A 97 3.89 -2.39 4.18
CA LEU A 97 4.75 -1.48 4.94
C LEU A 97 4.02 -0.80 6.12
N TYR A 98 4.57 0.30 6.63
CA TYR A 98 4.16 0.88 7.90
C TYR A 98 3.53 2.27 7.72
N HIS A 99 2.55 2.56 8.57
CA HIS A 99 1.88 3.84 8.69
C HIS A 99 1.94 4.29 10.15
N LEU A 100 2.25 5.55 10.42
CA LEU A 100 2.13 6.14 11.77
C LEU A 100 0.76 6.78 11.97
N GLU A 101 0.16 7.29 10.91
CA GLU A 101 -1.16 7.89 10.96
C GLU A 101 -2.26 6.84 11.20
N PRO A 102 -3.37 7.21 11.84
CA PRO A 102 -4.53 6.35 11.97
C PRO A 102 -5.13 6.02 10.59
N LEU A 103 -5.42 4.73 10.36
CA LEU A 103 -6.10 4.30 9.14
C LEU A 103 -7.61 4.47 9.28
N THR A 104 -8.23 5.16 8.33
CA THR A 104 -9.68 5.21 8.19
C THR A 104 -10.13 4.04 7.32
N VAL A 105 -10.79 3.05 7.94
CA VAL A 105 -11.31 1.91 7.20
C VAL A 105 -12.66 2.27 6.57
N VAL A 106 -12.81 2.02 5.26
CA VAL A 106 -14.02 2.34 4.50
C VAL A 106 -14.69 1.09 3.95
N GLN A 107 -16.00 1.16 3.73
CA GLN A 107 -16.77 0.10 3.11
C GLN A 107 -16.55 0.10 1.60
N SER A 108 -16.49 -1.10 1.01
CA SER A 108 -16.42 -1.31 -0.42
C SER A 108 -17.38 -2.43 -0.81
N VAL A 109 -18.08 -2.26 -1.92
CA VAL A 109 -18.90 -3.30 -2.56
C VAL A 109 -18.06 -4.31 -3.34
N GLY A 110 -16.79 -4.00 -3.58
CA GLY A 110 -15.84 -4.91 -4.20
C GLY A 110 -15.51 -6.12 -3.31
N SER A 111 -14.91 -7.15 -3.87
CA SER A 111 -14.43 -8.33 -3.14
C SER A 111 -12.95 -8.59 -3.43
N GLY A 112 -12.22 -9.06 -2.42
CA GLY A 112 -10.78 -9.35 -2.54
C GLY A 112 -10.00 -8.13 -3.03
N ILE A 113 -9.14 -8.33 -4.02
CA ILE A 113 -8.30 -7.27 -4.60
C ILE A 113 -9.11 -6.17 -5.31
N MET A 114 -10.34 -6.45 -5.75
CA MET A 114 -11.20 -5.45 -6.39
C MET A 114 -11.61 -4.32 -5.43
N GLN A 115 -11.48 -4.51 -4.12
CA GLN A 115 -11.67 -3.42 -3.16
C GLN A 115 -10.59 -2.33 -3.26
N HIS A 116 -9.46 -2.62 -3.92
CA HIS A 116 -8.43 -1.63 -4.20
C HIS A 116 -8.91 -0.54 -5.18
N ASP A 117 -9.89 -0.83 -6.01
CA ASP A 117 -10.53 0.15 -6.86
C ASP A 117 -11.40 1.10 -6.02
N ALA A 118 -10.97 2.36 -5.91
CA ALA A 118 -11.66 3.38 -5.12
C ALA A 118 -13.09 3.67 -5.62
N PHE A 119 -13.43 3.36 -6.87
CA PHE A 119 -14.78 3.46 -7.39
C PHE A 119 -15.74 2.42 -6.82
N THR A 120 -15.25 1.40 -6.16
CA THR A 120 -16.06 0.42 -5.41
C THR A 120 -16.34 0.85 -3.96
N TRP A 121 -15.77 1.97 -3.50
CA TRP A 121 -15.95 2.43 -2.13
C TRP A 121 -17.29 3.12 -1.94
N GLU A 122 -17.97 2.76 -0.87
CA GLU A 122 -19.30 3.31 -0.59
C GLU A 122 -19.23 4.76 -0.12
N VAL A 123 -20.12 5.57 -0.67
CA VAL A 123 -20.25 7.00 -0.34
C VAL A 123 -21.60 7.26 0.32
N MET A 124 -21.57 7.97 1.44
CA MET A 124 -22.76 8.46 2.13
C MET A 124 -22.71 9.99 2.20
N GLY A 125 -23.54 10.65 1.38
CA GLY A 125 -23.50 12.10 1.23
C GLY A 125 -22.19 12.56 0.60
N THR A 126 -21.39 13.31 1.34
CA THR A 126 -20.08 13.84 0.90
C THR A 126 -18.88 13.10 1.50
N ARG A 127 -19.11 11.94 2.12
CA ARG A 127 -18.07 11.20 2.83
C ARG A 127 -18.09 9.73 2.44
N LEU A 128 -16.93 9.09 2.52
CA LEU A 128 -16.84 7.64 2.42
C LEU A 128 -17.52 6.99 3.64
N THR A 129 -18.25 5.90 3.40
CA THR A 129 -18.91 5.14 4.46
C THR A 129 -17.88 4.41 5.31
N PRO A 130 -17.80 4.69 6.63
CA PRO A 130 -16.82 4.03 7.47
C PRO A 130 -17.15 2.55 7.68
N ALA A 131 -16.13 1.70 7.69
CA ALA A 131 -16.22 0.33 8.16
C ALA A 131 -15.68 0.23 9.59
N LYS A 132 -16.18 -0.73 10.37
CA LYS A 132 -15.78 -0.88 11.77
C LYS A 132 -14.32 -1.33 11.94
N THR A 133 -13.88 -2.27 11.10
CA THR A 133 -12.56 -2.89 11.18
C THR A 133 -12.12 -3.39 9.80
N LEU A 134 -10.83 -3.65 9.68
CA LEU A 134 -10.29 -4.46 8.59
C LEU A 134 -10.87 -5.89 8.63
N SER A 135 -11.01 -6.50 7.47
CA SER A 135 -11.39 -7.91 7.37
C SER A 135 -10.29 -8.82 7.92
N GLY A 136 -10.66 -10.02 8.39
CA GLY A 136 -9.69 -11.01 8.84
C GLY A 136 -8.66 -11.36 7.77
N ASN A 137 -9.04 -11.34 6.49
CA ASN A 137 -8.12 -11.57 5.37
C ASN A 137 -7.10 -10.43 5.19
N ALA A 138 -7.51 -9.17 5.38
CA ALA A 138 -6.60 -8.03 5.34
C ALA A 138 -5.59 -8.07 6.49
N ILE A 139 -6.05 -8.40 7.69
CA ILE A 139 -5.18 -8.58 8.86
C ILE A 139 -4.19 -9.72 8.63
N PHE A 140 -4.67 -10.86 8.13
CA PHE A 140 -3.80 -12.01 7.79
C PHE A 140 -2.75 -11.65 6.76
N LEU A 141 -3.13 -10.93 5.70
CA LEU A 141 -2.19 -10.47 4.67
C LEU A 141 -1.13 -9.55 5.25
N ARG A 142 -1.56 -8.54 6.05
CA ARG A 142 -0.65 -7.62 6.72
C ARG A 142 0.39 -8.37 7.55
N GLN A 143 -0.03 -9.28 8.40
CA GLN A 143 0.88 -10.07 9.22
C GLN A 143 1.81 -10.95 8.37
N THR A 144 1.29 -11.53 7.29
CA THR A 144 2.10 -12.33 6.36
C THR A 144 3.19 -11.50 5.72
N VAL A 145 2.84 -10.33 5.19
CA VAL A 145 3.78 -9.42 4.54
C VAL A 145 4.81 -8.89 5.55
N ASP A 146 4.40 -8.53 6.76
CA ASP A 146 5.32 -8.06 7.80
C ASP A 146 6.35 -9.14 8.19
N ILE A 147 5.89 -10.38 8.42
CA ILE A 147 6.79 -11.51 8.73
C ILE A 147 7.73 -11.78 7.55
N TRP A 148 7.24 -11.71 6.33
CA TRP A 148 8.04 -11.94 5.14
C TRP A 148 9.09 -10.84 4.95
N LEU A 149 8.72 -9.56 5.09
CA LEU A 149 9.63 -8.43 5.02
C LEU A 149 10.75 -8.52 6.06
N LYS A 150 10.44 -8.91 7.29
CA LYS A 150 11.43 -9.10 8.36
C LYS A 150 12.34 -10.30 8.14
N GLY A 151 11.86 -11.30 7.42
CA GLY A 151 12.56 -12.56 7.17
C GLY A 151 13.36 -12.64 5.87
N THR A 152 13.29 -11.62 5.00
CA THR A 152 13.95 -11.62 3.69
C THR A 152 14.95 -10.48 3.55
N ASP A 153 15.99 -10.69 2.77
CA ASP A 153 16.94 -9.64 2.39
C ASP A 153 16.31 -8.67 1.38
N VAL A 154 16.98 -7.53 1.20
CA VAL A 154 16.47 -6.43 0.35
C VAL A 154 16.44 -6.81 -1.12
N ASP A 155 17.41 -7.58 -1.58
CA ASP A 155 17.49 -7.95 -3.00
C ASP A 155 16.33 -8.90 -3.37
N THR A 156 15.97 -9.81 -2.47
CA THR A 156 14.76 -10.65 -2.58
C THR A 156 13.50 -9.81 -2.61
N ARG A 157 13.37 -8.80 -1.72
CA ARG A 157 12.21 -7.89 -1.72
C ARG A 157 12.10 -7.11 -3.03
N VAL A 158 13.21 -6.56 -3.51
CA VAL A 158 13.25 -5.80 -4.78
C VAL A 158 12.88 -6.70 -5.96
N ARG A 159 13.42 -7.93 -6.01
CA ARG A 159 13.05 -8.90 -7.06
C ARG A 159 11.56 -9.20 -7.06
N MET A 160 10.99 -9.54 -5.90
CA MET A 160 9.57 -9.87 -5.78
C MET A 160 8.66 -8.72 -6.20
N VAL A 161 9.00 -7.49 -5.78
CA VAL A 161 8.22 -6.30 -6.17
C VAL A 161 8.35 -6.02 -7.66
N ASN A 162 9.55 -6.13 -8.23
CA ASN A 162 9.74 -5.96 -9.68
C ASN A 162 8.96 -7.03 -10.45
N MET A 163 9.03 -8.29 -10.06
CA MET A 163 8.25 -9.38 -10.67
C MET A 163 6.75 -9.11 -10.61
N LEU A 164 6.25 -8.60 -9.48
CA LEU A 164 4.84 -8.22 -9.35
C LEU A 164 4.49 -7.05 -10.29
N PHE A 165 5.34 -6.05 -10.37
CA PHE A 165 5.13 -4.93 -11.30
C PHE A 165 5.19 -5.35 -12.76
N ASP A 166 6.19 -6.15 -13.14
CA ASP A 166 6.31 -6.68 -14.50
C ASP A 166 5.08 -7.51 -14.88
N LEU A 167 4.57 -8.29 -13.92
CA LEU A 167 3.33 -9.03 -14.08
C LEU A 167 2.13 -8.11 -14.34
N LEU A 168 1.97 -7.08 -13.53
CA LEU A 168 0.85 -6.15 -13.61
C LEU A 168 0.91 -5.25 -14.85
N THR A 169 2.11 -4.91 -15.32
CA THR A 169 2.33 -4.01 -16.46
C THR A 169 2.54 -4.73 -17.79
N SER A 170 2.67 -6.06 -17.78
CA SER A 170 2.97 -6.88 -18.97
C SER A 170 1.81 -7.03 -19.97
N ASN A 171 0.63 -6.55 -19.64
CA ASN A 171 -0.48 -6.42 -20.58
C ASN A 171 -0.55 -4.97 -21.09
N ASP A 172 -1.00 -4.80 -22.33
CA ASP A 172 -1.36 -3.50 -22.93
C ASP A 172 -2.61 -2.87 -22.25
N ALA A 173 -2.73 -3.04 -20.93
CA ALA A 173 -3.80 -2.47 -20.13
C ALA A 173 -3.57 -0.96 -20.05
N GLU A 174 -4.26 -0.19 -20.89
CA GLU A 174 -4.18 1.26 -20.91
C GLU A 174 -4.77 1.91 -19.64
N LEU A 175 -5.58 1.16 -18.88
CA LEU A 175 -6.25 1.64 -17.67
C LEU A 175 -5.97 0.72 -16.47
N THR A 176 -5.76 1.32 -15.32
CA THR A 176 -5.49 0.62 -14.05
C THR A 176 -6.61 -0.39 -13.67
N GLY A 177 -7.86 -0.12 -14.08
CA GLY A 177 -9.00 -1.03 -13.87
C GLY A 177 -8.91 -2.35 -14.65
N ASP A 178 -8.20 -2.36 -15.78
CA ASP A 178 -8.04 -3.58 -16.58
C ASP A 178 -7.06 -4.59 -15.97
N ILE A 179 -6.14 -4.12 -15.13
CA ILE A 179 -5.15 -4.97 -14.45
C ILE A 179 -5.83 -6.00 -13.55
N PHE A 180 -6.94 -5.65 -12.92
CA PHE A 180 -7.64 -6.48 -11.94
C PHE A 180 -8.76 -7.34 -12.53
N GLN A 181 -8.95 -7.32 -13.84
CA GLN A 181 -10.00 -8.17 -14.46
C GLN A 181 -9.62 -9.65 -14.43
N PRO A 182 -10.56 -10.56 -14.07
CA PRO A 182 -10.29 -12.01 -13.97
C PRO A 182 -9.71 -12.63 -15.25
N LYS A 183 -10.10 -12.13 -16.43
CA LYS A 183 -9.58 -12.58 -17.73
C LYS A 183 -8.07 -12.34 -17.88
N ASN A 184 -7.58 -11.26 -17.28
CA ASN A 184 -6.18 -10.88 -17.34
C ASN A 184 -5.34 -11.70 -16.34
N LEU A 185 -5.93 -12.09 -15.19
CA LEU A 185 -5.27 -12.89 -14.17
C LEU A 185 -4.78 -14.25 -14.73
N VAL A 186 -5.57 -14.90 -15.59
CA VAL A 186 -5.18 -16.17 -16.23
C VAL A 186 -3.98 -15.96 -17.16
N SER A 187 -3.98 -14.87 -17.92
CA SER A 187 -2.85 -14.53 -18.80
C SER A 187 -1.59 -14.21 -18.00
N TYR A 188 -1.71 -13.54 -16.85
CA TYR A 188 -0.62 -13.27 -15.93
C TYR A 188 0.02 -14.56 -15.39
N ILE A 189 -0.80 -15.48 -14.90
CA ILE A 189 -0.31 -16.78 -14.39
C ILE A 189 0.40 -17.59 -15.50
N SER A 190 -0.12 -17.56 -16.72
CA SER A 190 0.49 -18.23 -17.86
C SER A 190 1.87 -17.64 -18.21
N ARG A 191 1.99 -16.31 -18.23
CA ARG A 191 3.25 -15.60 -18.51
C ARG A 191 4.28 -15.80 -17.39
N LEU A 192 3.84 -15.79 -16.13
CA LEU A 192 4.70 -16.13 -15.00
C LEU A 192 5.36 -17.50 -15.19
N ARG A 193 4.58 -18.50 -15.60
CA ARG A 193 5.11 -19.86 -15.85
C ARG A 193 6.11 -19.92 -17.00
N SER A 194 6.05 -19.02 -17.95
CA SER A 194 6.97 -18.98 -19.10
C SER A 194 8.25 -18.17 -18.84
N SER A 195 8.27 -17.31 -17.82
CA SER A 195 9.45 -16.50 -17.47
C SER A 195 10.56 -17.36 -16.85
N GLU A 196 11.77 -17.29 -17.40
CA GLU A 196 12.95 -18.02 -16.89
C GLU A 196 13.37 -17.51 -15.50
N LEU A 197 13.33 -16.20 -15.27
CA LEU A 197 13.57 -15.57 -13.98
C LEU A 197 12.56 -16.05 -12.94
N PHE A 198 11.30 -16.13 -13.32
CA PHE A 198 10.24 -16.63 -12.44
C PHE A 198 10.48 -18.08 -12.03
N ARG A 199 10.88 -18.95 -12.96
CA ARG A 199 11.18 -20.35 -12.64
C ARG A 199 12.39 -20.52 -11.74
N LYS A 200 13.41 -19.65 -11.89
CA LYS A 200 14.66 -19.73 -11.13
C LYS A 200 14.49 -19.29 -9.67
N TYR A 201 13.73 -18.22 -9.43
CA TYR A 201 13.62 -17.63 -8.10
C TYR A 201 12.28 -17.90 -7.40
N LEU A 202 11.26 -18.30 -8.15
CA LEU A 202 9.92 -18.49 -7.61
C LEU A 202 9.84 -19.55 -6.51
N ALA A 203 10.57 -20.65 -6.66
CA ALA A 203 10.52 -21.75 -5.68
C ALA A 203 11.03 -21.31 -4.31
N GLU A 204 12.10 -20.50 -4.26
CA GLU A 204 12.68 -20.00 -3.01
C GLU A 204 11.87 -18.84 -2.45
N ASP A 205 11.54 -17.85 -3.30
CA ASP A 205 10.84 -16.64 -2.90
C ASP A 205 9.39 -16.94 -2.48
N LEU A 206 8.67 -17.81 -3.19
CA LEU A 206 7.35 -18.29 -2.78
C LEU A 206 7.40 -19.17 -1.53
N SER A 207 8.43 -19.99 -1.37
CA SER A 207 8.60 -20.78 -0.15
C SER A 207 8.71 -19.87 1.08
N SER A 208 9.48 -18.77 0.98
CA SER A 208 9.63 -17.80 2.06
C SER A 208 8.30 -17.11 2.40
N LEU A 209 7.53 -16.72 1.39
CA LEU A 209 6.20 -16.13 1.58
C LEU A 209 5.21 -17.13 2.18
N PHE A 210 5.24 -18.37 1.74
CA PHE A 210 4.39 -19.44 2.28
C PHE A 210 4.71 -19.75 3.75
N GLN A 211 6.00 -19.75 4.12
CA GLN A 211 6.41 -19.89 5.51
C GLN A 211 5.96 -18.71 6.37
N ALA A 212 6.04 -17.48 5.85
CA ALA A 212 5.52 -16.30 6.52
C ALA A 212 4.00 -16.41 6.75
N ALA A 213 3.25 -16.83 5.74
CA ALA A 213 1.80 -17.05 5.85
C ALA A 213 1.45 -18.10 6.91
N LYS A 214 2.20 -19.19 6.97
CA LYS A 214 2.03 -20.21 8.01
C LYS A 214 2.28 -19.66 9.43
N LYS A 215 3.33 -18.85 9.59
CA LYS A 215 3.63 -18.18 10.86
C LYS A 215 2.53 -17.19 11.25
N ALA A 216 2.07 -16.36 10.31
CA ALA A 216 0.98 -15.41 10.53
C ALA A 216 -0.29 -16.12 11.01
N ARG A 217 -0.68 -17.22 10.37
CA ARG A 217 -1.86 -18.00 10.78
C ARG A 217 -1.75 -18.58 12.18
N LEU A 218 -0.55 -19.02 12.55
CA LEU A 218 -0.30 -19.51 13.92
C LEU A 218 -0.37 -18.38 14.97
N GLN A 219 0.11 -17.19 14.64
CA GLN A 219 0.03 -16.03 15.53
C GLN A 219 -1.44 -15.60 15.73
N MET A 220 -2.21 -15.43 14.66
CA MET A 220 -3.64 -15.10 14.75
C MET A 220 -4.42 -16.12 15.59
N SER A 221 -4.18 -17.42 15.39
CA SER A 221 -4.83 -18.47 16.17
C SER A 221 -4.47 -18.44 17.67
N ARG A 222 -3.29 -17.95 18.04
CA ARG A 222 -2.90 -17.76 19.44
C ARG A 222 -3.57 -16.54 20.04
N GLU A 223 -3.65 -15.43 19.30
CA GLU A 223 -4.33 -14.20 19.71
C GLU A 223 -5.83 -14.45 19.95
N GLU A 224 -6.50 -15.17 19.04
CA GLU A 224 -7.91 -15.57 19.20
C GLU A 224 -8.15 -16.45 20.44
N LYS A 225 -7.21 -17.34 20.76
CA LYS A 225 -7.29 -18.20 21.96
C LYS A 225 -7.00 -17.44 23.24
N GLY A 226 -6.11 -16.43 23.20
CA GLY A 226 -5.79 -15.58 24.35
C GLY A 226 -6.86 -14.54 24.69
N GLN A 227 -7.71 -14.18 23.72
CA GLN A 227 -8.81 -13.22 23.90
C GLN A 227 -10.14 -13.87 24.30
N LYS A 228 -10.24 -15.20 24.38
CA LYS A 228 -11.45 -15.85 24.90
C LYS A 228 -11.58 -15.51 26.37
N PRO A 229 -12.65 -14.80 26.81
CA PRO A 229 -12.89 -14.59 28.22
C PRO A 229 -13.02 -15.95 28.91
N LEU A 230 -12.39 -16.07 30.06
CA LEU A 230 -12.65 -17.16 30.98
C LEU A 230 -14.11 -17.02 31.47
N THR A 231 -15.06 -17.49 30.67
CA THR A 231 -16.42 -17.70 31.13
C THR A 231 -16.39 -18.92 32.05
N LYS A 232 -16.50 -18.63 33.34
CA LYS A 232 -17.00 -19.59 34.30
C LYS A 232 -18.48 -19.79 34.09
#